data_597685feb999e2e066cf3a717f651da6
#
_entry.id   597685feb999e2e066cf3a717f651da6
#
_cell.length_a   1.000
_cell.length_b   1.000
_cell.length_c   1.000
_cell.angle_alpha   90.00
_cell.angle_beta   90.00
_cell.angle_gamma   90.00
#
_symmetry.space_group_name_H-M   'P 1'
#
loop_
_entity.id
_entity.type
_entity.pdbx_description
1 polymer ?
#
loop_
_entity_poly.entity_id
_entity_poly.type
_entity_poly.pdbx_seq_one_letter_code
_entity_poly.pdbx_strand_id
1 'polypeptide(L)'
;MGRILQQPNSQKGLYLEWVMERQRLTVQFAKLDQRAVLPTQGSASAAGWDLYAIEDTNVPKGSSVMIRTGWACAIPEGWEGQLRCRSSLGKKGMIMPNGVGTIDADYRGELMVLATWIGKGETFHITAGERIAQMLFAPVPEVTLVETAVDNLGMTGRGTGGFGSSGQF
;
A
#
# COMPACT_ATOMS: atom_id res chain seq x y z
N MET A 1 -9.53 54.49 11.00
CA MET A 1 -10.45 53.60 10.25
C MET A 1 -9.66 52.90 9.15
N GLY A 2 -9.14 51.73 9.42
CA GLY A 2 -8.34 50.93 8.50
C GLY A 2 -9.24 49.97 7.74
N ARG A 3 -9.25 50.05 6.42
CA ARG A 3 -9.92 49.05 5.55
C ARG A 3 -9.15 47.73 5.58
N ILE A 4 -9.80 46.70 6.07
CA ILE A 4 -9.34 45.32 5.89
C ILE A 4 -9.61 44.96 4.44
N LEU A 5 -8.55 44.79 3.65
CA LEU A 5 -8.61 44.23 2.29
C LEU A 5 -8.99 42.75 2.41
N GLN A 6 -10.21 42.42 2.03
CA GLN A 6 -10.62 41.02 1.81
C GLN A 6 -9.85 40.50 0.61
N GLN A 7 -9.06 39.43 0.85
CA GLN A 7 -8.43 38.67 -0.22
C GLN A 7 -9.49 37.88 -1.03
N PRO A 8 -9.35 37.81 -2.35
CA PRO A 8 -10.36 37.19 -3.20
C PRO A 8 -10.49 35.68 -2.97
N ASN A 9 -11.71 35.24 -2.91
CA ASN A 9 -12.18 33.87 -2.64
C ASN A 9 -11.82 32.82 -3.72
N SER A 10 -10.98 33.18 -4.70
CA SER A 10 -10.66 32.35 -5.87
C SER A 10 -9.71 31.18 -5.60
N GLN A 11 -8.82 31.30 -4.61
CA GLN A 11 -7.89 30.20 -4.29
C GLN A 11 -8.53 29.07 -3.49
N LYS A 12 -9.55 29.36 -2.66
CA LYS A 12 -10.31 28.32 -1.94
C LYS A 12 -11.17 27.48 -2.89
N GLY A 13 -11.75 28.09 -3.92
CA GLY A 13 -12.53 27.38 -4.93
C GLY A 13 -11.69 26.41 -5.74
N LEU A 14 -10.53 26.84 -6.22
CA LEU A 14 -9.57 26.01 -6.98
C LEU A 14 -9.01 24.87 -6.13
N TYR A 15 -8.73 25.09 -4.83
CA TYR A 15 -8.25 24.06 -3.92
C TYR A 15 -9.32 23.01 -3.63
N LEU A 16 -10.58 23.41 -3.47
CA LEU A 16 -11.71 22.51 -3.26
C LEU A 16 -12.05 21.72 -4.52
N GLU A 17 -11.97 22.30 -5.71
CA GLU A 17 -12.13 21.59 -6.98
C GLU A 17 -11.02 20.56 -7.19
N TRP A 18 -9.77 20.89 -6.88
CA TRP A 18 -8.63 19.97 -6.97
C TRP A 18 -8.76 18.79 -5.99
N VAL A 19 -9.29 19.01 -4.78
CA VAL A 19 -9.52 17.96 -3.77
C VAL A 19 -10.72 17.07 -4.12
N MET A 20 -11.69 17.59 -4.89
CA MET A 20 -12.92 16.87 -5.24
C MET A 20 -12.81 16.06 -6.54
N GLU A 21 -11.86 16.35 -7.41
CA GLU A 21 -11.63 15.58 -8.61
C GLU A 21 -10.80 14.35 -8.27
N ARG A 22 -11.43 13.15 -8.33
CA ARG A 22 -10.70 11.89 -8.15
C ARG A 22 -9.58 11.82 -9.17
N GLN A 23 -8.32 11.84 -8.73
CA GLN A 23 -7.17 11.65 -9.60
C GLN A 23 -7.32 10.33 -10.35
N ARG A 24 -7.32 10.40 -11.67
CA ARG A 24 -7.35 9.20 -12.52
C ARG A 24 -5.93 8.73 -12.73
N LEU A 25 -5.63 7.54 -12.23
CA LEU A 25 -4.34 6.88 -12.43
C LEU A 25 -4.53 5.71 -13.43
N THR A 26 -3.72 5.67 -14.46
CA THR A 26 -3.63 4.53 -15.37
C THR A 26 -2.38 3.72 -15.07
N VAL A 27 -2.55 2.48 -14.65
CA VAL A 27 -1.46 1.53 -14.41
C VAL A 27 -1.55 0.42 -15.46
N GLN A 28 -0.45 0.18 -16.17
CA GLN A 28 -0.39 -0.89 -17.16
C GLN A 28 -0.01 -2.20 -16.48
N PHE A 29 -0.71 -3.29 -16.84
CA PHE A 29 -0.43 -4.63 -16.37
C PHE A 29 -0.02 -5.53 -17.55
N ALA A 30 1.13 -6.20 -17.43
CA ALA A 30 1.65 -7.17 -18.40
C ALA A 30 1.48 -8.58 -17.84
N LYS A 31 0.79 -9.44 -18.59
CA LYS A 31 0.57 -10.84 -18.23
C LYS A 31 1.85 -11.65 -18.46
N LEU A 32 2.39 -12.24 -17.41
CA LEU A 32 3.57 -13.10 -17.44
C LEU A 32 3.21 -14.60 -17.48
N ASP A 33 2.01 -14.96 -17.02
CA ASP A 33 1.51 -16.34 -16.99
C ASP A 33 0.06 -16.36 -17.48
N GLN A 34 -0.29 -17.32 -18.34
CA GLN A 34 -1.63 -17.42 -18.92
C GLN A 34 -2.74 -17.67 -17.90
N ARG A 35 -2.40 -18.25 -16.74
CA ARG A 35 -3.30 -18.48 -15.61
C ARG A 35 -3.62 -17.21 -14.80
N ALA A 36 -2.88 -16.12 -15.05
CA ALA A 36 -3.03 -14.88 -14.28
C ALA A 36 -4.41 -14.24 -14.50
N VAL A 37 -5.08 -13.92 -13.41
CA VAL A 37 -6.36 -13.20 -13.37
C VAL A 37 -6.09 -11.73 -13.09
N LEU A 38 -6.63 -10.83 -13.94
CA LEU A 38 -6.45 -9.40 -13.75
C LEU A 38 -7.00 -8.96 -12.38
N PRO A 39 -6.28 -8.12 -11.62
CA PRO A 39 -6.76 -7.63 -10.33
C PRO A 39 -8.15 -7.00 -10.42
N THR A 40 -9.01 -7.27 -9.44
CA THR A 40 -10.39 -6.79 -9.41
C THR A 40 -10.71 -6.04 -8.12
N GLN A 41 -11.61 -5.08 -8.19
CA GLN A 41 -12.16 -4.44 -7.00
C GLN A 41 -13.35 -5.22 -6.46
N GLY A 42 -13.43 -5.38 -5.14
CA GLY A 42 -14.55 -6.06 -4.48
C GLY A 42 -15.87 -5.28 -4.55
N SER A 43 -15.80 -3.96 -4.74
CA SER A 43 -16.94 -3.06 -4.96
C SER A 43 -16.47 -1.80 -5.69
N ALA A 44 -17.40 -1.02 -6.24
CA ALA A 44 -17.10 0.24 -6.97
C ALA A 44 -16.35 1.29 -6.12
N SER A 45 -16.45 1.21 -4.79
CA SER A 45 -15.78 2.11 -3.85
C SER A 45 -14.65 1.43 -3.07
N ALA A 46 -14.27 0.19 -3.41
CA ALA A 46 -13.14 -0.47 -2.78
C ALA A 46 -11.84 0.29 -3.09
N ALA A 47 -11.00 0.49 -2.07
CA ALA A 47 -9.71 1.16 -2.24
C ALA A 47 -8.66 0.24 -2.88
N GLY A 48 -8.79 -1.08 -2.67
CA GLY A 48 -7.82 -2.08 -3.11
C GLY A 48 -8.31 -2.93 -4.27
N TRP A 49 -7.35 -3.43 -5.03
CA TRP A 49 -7.50 -4.37 -6.13
C TRP A 49 -7.04 -5.74 -5.67
N ASP A 50 -7.93 -6.72 -5.60
CA ASP A 50 -7.60 -8.09 -5.18
C ASP A 50 -6.62 -8.74 -6.16
N LEU A 51 -5.54 -9.32 -5.64
CA LEU A 51 -4.56 -10.12 -6.36
C LEU A 51 -4.83 -11.61 -6.14
N TYR A 52 -4.63 -12.41 -7.17
CA TYR A 52 -4.95 -13.83 -7.22
C TYR A 52 -3.70 -14.69 -7.31
N ALA A 53 -3.67 -15.81 -6.58
CA ALA A 53 -2.64 -16.84 -6.77
C ALA A 53 -2.84 -17.55 -8.12
N ILE A 54 -1.75 -17.77 -8.88
CA ILE A 54 -1.82 -18.50 -10.15
C ILE A 54 -1.69 -20.02 -9.98
N GLU A 55 -1.29 -20.46 -8.80
CA GLU A 55 -1.03 -21.88 -8.51
C GLU A 55 -1.26 -22.19 -7.03
N ASP A 56 -1.48 -23.47 -6.76
CA ASP A 56 -1.55 -23.97 -5.39
C ASP A 56 -0.23 -23.73 -4.67
N THR A 57 -0.32 -23.17 -3.47
CA THR A 57 0.87 -22.83 -2.67
C THR A 57 0.66 -23.22 -1.22
N ASN A 58 1.62 -23.95 -0.65
CA ASN A 58 1.67 -24.23 0.76
C ASN A 58 2.47 -23.16 1.49
N VAL A 59 1.91 -22.60 2.56
CA VAL A 59 2.55 -21.62 3.43
C VAL A 59 2.83 -22.29 4.77
N PRO A 60 4.05 -22.83 5.00
CA PRO A 60 4.40 -23.48 6.26
C PRO A 60 4.44 -22.48 7.40
N LYS A 61 4.10 -22.93 8.60
CA LYS A 61 4.12 -22.11 9.81
C LYS A 61 5.53 -21.58 10.10
N GLY A 62 5.62 -20.28 10.34
CA GLY A 62 6.88 -19.60 10.66
C GLY A 62 7.85 -19.42 9.48
N SER A 63 7.51 -19.93 8.29
CA SER A 63 8.32 -19.74 7.08
C SER A 63 7.67 -18.69 6.17
N SER A 64 8.52 -17.97 5.42
CA SER A 64 8.04 -17.02 4.41
C SER A 64 8.09 -17.66 3.03
N VAL A 65 7.02 -17.50 2.26
CA VAL A 65 6.92 -17.95 0.87
C VAL A 65 6.47 -16.81 -0.03
N MET A 66 6.90 -16.82 -1.28
CA MET A 66 6.43 -15.90 -2.32
C MET A 66 5.32 -16.56 -3.12
N ILE A 67 4.11 -15.99 -3.09
CA ILE A 67 2.97 -16.48 -3.85
C ILE A 67 2.89 -15.68 -5.14
N ARG A 68 2.92 -16.38 -6.26
CA ARG A 68 2.92 -15.80 -7.60
C ARG A 68 1.56 -15.30 -8.00
N THR A 69 1.53 -14.16 -8.72
CA THR A 69 0.30 -13.60 -9.31
C THR A 69 0.27 -13.68 -10.84
N GLY A 70 1.42 -13.90 -11.47
CA GLY A 70 1.57 -13.95 -12.92
C GLY A 70 1.48 -12.58 -13.61
N TRP A 71 1.59 -11.48 -12.87
CA TRP A 71 1.53 -10.12 -13.41
C TRP A 71 2.80 -9.34 -13.13
N ALA A 72 3.23 -8.53 -14.09
CA ALA A 72 4.08 -7.36 -13.89
C ALA A 72 3.24 -6.09 -14.13
N CYS A 73 3.66 -4.95 -13.58
CA CYS A 73 2.99 -3.68 -13.85
C CYS A 73 3.97 -2.54 -14.09
N ALA A 74 3.48 -1.49 -14.75
CA ALA A 74 4.16 -0.21 -14.88
C ALA A 74 3.33 0.85 -14.17
N ILE A 75 3.82 1.26 -12.99
CA ILE A 75 3.22 2.34 -12.20
C ILE A 75 3.84 3.65 -12.72
N PRO A 76 3.04 4.72 -12.93
CA PRO A 76 3.57 6.02 -13.30
C PRO A 76 4.50 6.60 -12.24
N GLU A 77 5.51 7.35 -12.67
CA GLU A 77 6.39 8.13 -11.79
C GLU A 77 5.59 9.02 -10.83
N GLY A 78 6.07 9.19 -9.61
CA GLY A 78 5.36 9.90 -8.54
C GLY A 78 4.26 9.06 -7.85
N TRP A 79 4.17 7.75 -8.17
CA TRP A 79 3.26 6.81 -7.52
C TRP A 79 3.98 5.53 -7.11
N GLU A 80 3.46 4.88 -6.08
CA GLU A 80 3.84 3.53 -5.67
C GLU A 80 2.64 2.59 -5.66
N GLY A 81 2.89 1.29 -5.75
CA GLY A 81 1.94 0.25 -5.41
C GLY A 81 2.16 -0.26 -3.98
N GLN A 82 1.09 -0.51 -3.25
CA GLN A 82 1.16 -1.08 -1.90
C GLN A 82 0.41 -2.41 -1.85
N LEU A 83 1.13 -3.50 -1.61
CA LEU A 83 0.52 -4.80 -1.35
C LEU A 83 0.18 -4.91 0.13
N ARG A 84 -1.08 -5.21 0.43
CA ARG A 84 -1.60 -5.33 1.80
C ARG A 84 -2.31 -6.66 1.99
N CYS A 85 -2.24 -7.21 3.21
CA CYS A 85 -3.02 -8.37 3.60
C CYS A 85 -4.52 -8.14 3.39
N ARG A 86 -5.24 -9.21 3.01
CA ARG A 86 -6.69 -9.23 3.09
C ARG A 86 -7.13 -9.58 4.52
N SER A 87 -8.11 -8.86 5.03
CA SER A 87 -8.63 -9.06 6.40
C SER A 87 -9.08 -10.50 6.68
N SER A 88 -9.69 -11.18 5.69
CA SER A 88 -10.14 -12.56 5.80
C SER A 88 -9.01 -13.56 6.02
N LEU A 89 -7.85 -13.34 5.37
CA LEU A 89 -6.66 -14.18 5.54
C LEU A 89 -5.89 -13.81 6.80
N GLY A 90 -5.78 -12.51 7.11
CA GLY A 90 -5.20 -12.02 8.35
C GLY A 90 -5.92 -12.56 9.58
N LYS A 91 -7.28 -12.60 9.57
CA LYS A 91 -8.10 -13.20 10.65
C LYS A 91 -7.77 -14.68 10.85
N LYS A 92 -7.41 -15.41 9.81
CA LYS A 92 -7.01 -16.83 9.92
C LYS A 92 -5.58 -16.99 10.45
N GLY A 93 -4.73 -15.97 10.31
CA GLY A 93 -3.32 -15.97 10.72
C GLY A 93 -2.33 -15.97 9.57
N MET A 94 -2.73 -15.60 8.34
CA MET A 94 -1.79 -15.32 7.27
C MET A 94 -1.37 -13.84 7.36
N ILE A 95 -0.08 -13.58 7.43
CA ILE A 95 0.50 -12.24 7.49
C ILE A 95 1.47 -12.03 6.32
N MET A 96 1.74 -10.77 6.01
CA MET A 96 2.81 -10.36 5.11
C MET A 96 3.99 -9.88 5.96
N PRO A 97 5.11 -10.63 6.05
CA PRO A 97 6.22 -10.30 6.96
C PRO A 97 6.97 -9.02 6.58
N ASN A 98 6.85 -8.55 5.33
CA ASN A 98 7.35 -7.25 4.89
C ASN A 98 6.41 -6.07 5.24
N GLY A 99 5.33 -6.31 6.00
CA GLY A 99 4.36 -5.31 6.46
C GLY A 99 3.45 -4.82 5.33
N VAL A 100 3.81 -3.71 4.70
CA VAL A 100 3.29 -3.29 3.40
C VAL A 100 4.34 -3.65 2.34
N GLY A 101 3.95 -4.43 1.33
CA GLY A 101 4.82 -4.70 0.19
C GLY A 101 4.85 -3.48 -0.73
N THR A 102 5.96 -2.76 -0.77
CA THR A 102 6.14 -1.61 -1.67
C THR A 102 6.51 -2.08 -3.06
N ILE A 103 5.84 -1.55 -4.08
CA ILE A 103 6.12 -1.74 -5.50
C ILE A 103 6.51 -0.38 -6.08
N ASP A 104 7.77 -0.23 -6.39
CA ASP A 104 8.33 0.99 -6.94
C ASP A 104 7.86 1.25 -8.38
N ALA A 105 7.82 2.52 -8.79
CA ALA A 105 7.38 2.92 -10.14
C ALA A 105 8.25 2.31 -11.25
N ASP A 106 9.53 2.06 -11.00
CA ASP A 106 10.49 1.48 -11.93
C ASP A 106 10.62 -0.06 -11.83
N TYR A 107 9.92 -0.71 -10.89
CA TYR A 107 9.91 -2.18 -10.80
C TYR A 107 9.16 -2.80 -12.00
N ARG A 108 9.76 -3.81 -12.63
CA ARG A 108 9.17 -4.51 -13.80
C ARG A 108 9.14 -6.03 -13.63
N GLY A 109 9.50 -6.53 -12.43
CA GLY A 109 9.40 -7.95 -12.10
C GLY A 109 7.97 -8.41 -11.84
N GLU A 110 7.81 -9.71 -11.61
CA GLU A 110 6.52 -10.29 -11.24
C GLU A 110 6.05 -9.74 -9.88
N LEU A 111 4.80 -9.34 -9.79
CA LEU A 111 4.14 -9.04 -8.53
C LEU A 111 3.95 -10.34 -7.75
N MET A 112 4.66 -10.48 -6.65
CA MET A 112 4.55 -11.63 -5.75
C MET A 112 4.14 -11.19 -4.36
N VAL A 113 3.33 -12.00 -3.69
CA VAL A 113 2.88 -11.74 -2.32
C VAL A 113 3.74 -12.55 -1.36
N LEU A 114 4.54 -11.87 -0.53
CA LEU A 114 5.29 -12.51 0.53
C LEU A 114 4.33 -12.83 1.69
N ALA A 115 4.20 -14.11 2.03
CA ALA A 115 3.27 -14.59 3.04
C ALA A 115 3.95 -15.48 4.08
N THR A 116 3.47 -15.40 5.32
CA THR A 116 3.87 -16.25 6.44
C THR A 116 2.61 -16.70 7.17
N TRP A 117 2.58 -17.97 7.62
CA TRP A 117 1.50 -18.54 8.42
C TRP A 117 1.85 -18.56 9.90
N ILE A 118 0.99 -17.96 10.74
CA ILE A 118 1.08 -17.97 12.20
C ILE A 118 -0.20 -18.51 12.86
N GLY A 119 -1.14 -18.96 12.04
CA GLY A 119 -2.43 -19.47 12.51
C GLY A 119 -2.36 -20.89 13.09
N LYS A 120 -3.52 -21.55 13.20
CA LYS A 120 -3.61 -22.93 13.67
C LYS A 120 -3.15 -23.92 12.60
N GLY A 121 -2.48 -25.00 13.02
CA GLY A 121 -1.92 -26.02 12.12
C GLY A 121 -0.53 -25.63 11.57
N GLU A 122 0.14 -26.60 10.97
CA GLU A 122 1.53 -26.48 10.52
C GLU A 122 1.66 -25.83 9.14
N THR A 123 0.60 -25.81 8.36
CA THR A 123 0.61 -25.28 6.99
C THR A 123 -0.75 -24.70 6.66
N PHE A 124 -0.76 -23.57 5.96
CA PHE A 124 -1.95 -23.04 5.31
C PHE A 124 -1.85 -23.29 3.81
N HIS A 125 -2.90 -23.82 3.21
CA HIS A 125 -2.97 -24.08 1.78
C HIS A 125 -3.73 -22.97 1.07
N ILE A 126 -3.09 -22.37 0.06
CA ILE A 126 -3.65 -21.42 -0.90
C ILE A 126 -3.97 -22.19 -2.17
N THR A 127 -5.19 -22.05 -2.67
CA THR A 127 -5.62 -22.66 -3.93
C THR A 127 -5.44 -21.69 -5.08
N ALA A 128 -5.10 -22.19 -6.27
CA ALA A 128 -5.05 -21.41 -7.50
C ALA A 128 -6.38 -20.64 -7.71
N GLY A 129 -6.28 -19.37 -8.07
CA GLY A 129 -7.44 -18.47 -8.20
C GLY A 129 -7.93 -17.86 -6.87
N GLU A 130 -7.34 -18.21 -5.73
CA GLU A 130 -7.67 -17.57 -4.45
C GLU A 130 -7.13 -16.14 -4.38
N ARG A 131 -7.95 -15.22 -3.83
CA ARG A 131 -7.53 -13.84 -3.56
C ARG A 131 -6.63 -13.78 -2.35
N ILE A 132 -5.36 -13.44 -2.53
CA ILE A 132 -4.29 -13.55 -1.52
C ILE A 132 -3.90 -12.23 -0.88
N ALA A 133 -4.02 -11.13 -1.60
CA ALA A 133 -3.67 -9.79 -1.14
C ALA A 133 -4.55 -8.76 -1.85
N GLN A 134 -4.40 -7.51 -1.48
CA GLN A 134 -4.97 -6.37 -2.20
C GLN A 134 -3.88 -5.35 -2.50
N MET A 135 -3.92 -4.78 -3.70
CA MET A 135 -3.02 -3.73 -4.15
C MET A 135 -3.72 -2.37 -4.12
N LEU A 136 -3.07 -1.38 -3.55
CA LEU A 136 -3.49 0.01 -3.56
C LEU A 136 -2.40 0.83 -4.26
N PHE A 137 -2.76 2.05 -4.68
CA PHE A 137 -1.81 3.00 -5.24
C PHE A 137 -1.79 4.26 -4.38
N ALA A 138 -0.58 4.79 -4.12
CA ALA A 138 -0.39 5.99 -3.32
C ALA A 138 0.58 6.95 -4.02
N PRO A 139 0.39 8.27 -3.90
CA PRO A 139 1.35 9.24 -4.41
C PRO A 139 2.63 9.23 -3.57
N VAL A 140 3.77 9.38 -4.23
CA VAL A 140 5.09 9.47 -3.62
C VAL A 140 5.57 10.91 -3.75
N PRO A 141 5.71 11.66 -2.65
CA PRO A 141 6.24 13.03 -2.72
C PRO A 141 7.72 13.02 -3.06
N GLU A 142 8.18 14.04 -3.76
CA GLU A 142 9.60 14.30 -3.90
C GLU A 142 10.18 14.75 -2.56
N VAL A 143 11.18 14.02 -2.04
CA VAL A 143 11.78 14.25 -0.73
C VAL A 143 13.27 14.49 -0.87
N THR A 144 13.76 15.62 -0.36
CA THR A 144 15.18 15.89 -0.20
C THR A 144 15.58 15.66 1.26
N LEU A 145 16.52 14.74 1.49
CA LEU A 145 17.07 14.48 2.80
C LEU A 145 18.28 15.39 3.03
N VAL A 146 18.25 16.16 4.13
CA VAL A 146 19.35 17.05 4.52
C VAL A 146 19.82 16.64 5.91
N GLU A 147 21.11 16.28 6.03
CA GLU A 147 21.74 16.02 7.31
C GLU A 147 21.90 17.34 8.08
N THR A 148 21.50 17.32 9.37
CA THR A 148 21.62 18.50 10.25
C THR A 148 21.96 18.08 11.66
N ALA A 149 22.42 19.03 12.50
CA ALA A 149 22.63 18.78 13.94
C ALA A 149 21.29 18.63 14.65
N VAL A 150 21.29 17.86 15.75
CA VAL A 150 20.07 17.58 16.55
C VAL A 150 19.40 18.88 17.03
N ASP A 151 20.20 19.88 17.42
CA ASP A 151 19.69 21.17 17.90
C ASP A 151 18.91 21.96 16.85
N ASN A 152 19.15 21.69 15.54
CA ASN A 152 18.46 22.34 14.44
C ASN A 152 17.10 21.70 14.12
N LEU A 153 16.74 20.56 14.72
CA LEU A 153 15.43 19.92 14.52
C LEU A 153 14.27 20.67 15.20
N GLY A 154 14.61 21.64 16.07
CA GLY A 154 13.63 22.38 16.83
C GLY A 154 13.06 21.60 18.02
N MET A 155 12.41 22.33 18.92
CA MET A 155 11.76 21.75 20.10
C MET A 155 10.28 21.52 19.85
N THR A 156 9.76 20.36 20.32
CA THR A 156 8.32 20.06 20.30
C THR A 156 7.85 19.64 21.68
N GLY A 157 6.57 19.79 21.98
CA GLY A 157 6.01 19.34 23.25
C GLY A 157 6.14 17.83 23.51
N ARG A 158 6.34 17.02 22.46
CA ARG A 158 6.59 15.58 22.55
C ARG A 158 8.07 15.27 22.83
N GLY A 159 8.99 16.09 22.32
CA GLY A 159 10.43 15.85 22.40
C GLY A 159 10.81 14.46 21.89
N THR A 160 11.56 13.71 22.69
CA THR A 160 12.01 12.34 22.41
C THR A 160 11.00 11.26 22.83
N GLY A 161 9.82 11.63 23.31
CA GLY A 161 8.81 10.71 23.80
C GLY A 161 8.29 9.76 22.69
N GLY A 162 8.37 8.45 22.96
CA GLY A 162 7.91 7.38 22.09
C GLY A 162 7.48 6.16 22.89
N PHE A 163 7.13 5.06 22.21
CA PHE A 163 6.85 3.74 22.82
C PHE A 163 5.86 3.77 24.01
N GLY A 164 4.81 4.57 23.92
CA GLY A 164 3.80 4.68 24.96
C GLY A 164 4.07 5.79 25.99
N SER A 165 5.01 6.73 25.74
CA SER A 165 5.31 7.85 26.64
C SER A 165 4.12 8.80 26.86
N SER A 166 3.07 8.75 26.03
CA SER A 166 1.82 9.52 26.20
C SER A 166 0.79 8.86 27.14
N GLY A 167 1.13 7.72 27.75
CA GLY A 167 0.25 6.96 28.65
C GLY A 167 -0.67 5.99 27.91
N GLN A 168 -1.40 5.17 28.70
CA GLN A 168 -2.39 4.22 28.17
C GLN A 168 -3.81 4.82 28.09
N PHE A 169 -4.06 5.95 28.79
CA PHE A 169 -5.35 6.65 28.85
C PHE A 169 -5.13 8.15 28.87
#